data_c5f9b51d29edf3ca0cd5770389cec0a5
#
_entry.id   c5f9b51d29edf3ca0cd5770389cec0a5
#
_cell.length_a   1.000
_cell.length_b   1.000
_cell.length_c   1.000
_cell.angle_alpha   90.00
_cell.angle_beta   90.00
_cell.angle_gamma   90.00
#
_symmetry.space_group_name_H-M   'P 1'
#
loop_
_entity.id
_entity.type
_entity.pdbx_description
1 polymer ?
#
loop_
_entity_poly.entity_id
_entity_poly.type
_entity_poly.pdbx_seq_one_letter_code
_entity_poly.pdbx_strand_id
1 'polypeptide(L)'
;MLDVKDWKILYQLDINARQSNSEIGKKVGLSKEVVNYRVKRLMEEGIIKGFYTIIDASKLGYINGRFFLKFQNESPKKEEEIIDYFVKNKKFWWVDSIDGFRDLGVACWIKNTKEFYEEKESFLLKYKKYIEELNEAIYYKFNILTRDYLIKKQLRNNKPILLCYSNYEEIDKIDKKILLEIADDARREIVNLSSKLNLTPSIISYRIKKMQNSGIIKGYRTMIDLSKIGYYWYKIELELSDSSFKEKLLDYCKAHPGTFPLQPRR
;
A
#
# COMPACT_ATOMS: atom_id res chain seq x y z
N MET A 1 -21.53 -7.85 -12.49
CA MET A 1 -21.89 -7.48 -11.09
C MET A 1 -21.30 -8.52 -10.16
N LEU A 2 -20.66 -8.13 -9.06
CA LEU A 2 -20.08 -9.04 -8.09
C LEU A 2 -21.15 -9.75 -7.26
N ASP A 3 -21.05 -11.06 -7.12
CA ASP A 3 -21.88 -11.84 -6.20
C ASP A 3 -21.28 -11.95 -4.79
N VAL A 4 -22.02 -12.52 -3.86
CA VAL A 4 -21.58 -12.67 -2.44
C VAL A 4 -20.29 -13.48 -2.33
N LYS A 5 -20.04 -14.43 -3.24
CA LYS A 5 -18.82 -15.24 -3.22
C LYS A 5 -17.62 -14.46 -3.73
N ASP A 6 -17.80 -13.58 -4.72
CA ASP A 6 -16.75 -12.68 -5.21
C ASP A 6 -16.29 -11.74 -4.11
N TRP A 7 -17.21 -11.12 -3.36
CA TRP A 7 -16.89 -10.29 -2.21
C TRP A 7 -16.10 -11.02 -1.13
N LYS A 8 -16.51 -12.26 -0.82
CA LYS A 8 -15.78 -13.10 0.14
C LYS A 8 -14.38 -13.47 -0.35
N ILE A 9 -14.21 -13.74 -1.65
CA ILE A 9 -12.89 -14.02 -2.24
C ILE A 9 -12.00 -12.78 -2.16
N LEU A 10 -12.50 -11.59 -2.56
CA LEU A 10 -11.78 -10.33 -2.46
C LEU A 10 -11.32 -10.07 -1.03
N TYR A 11 -12.20 -10.30 -0.06
CA TYR A 11 -11.86 -10.15 1.35
C TYR A 11 -10.75 -11.11 1.81
N GLN A 12 -10.84 -12.40 1.45
CA GLN A 12 -9.80 -13.36 1.80
C GLN A 12 -8.44 -13.01 1.18
N LEU A 13 -8.43 -12.55 -0.07
CA LEU A 13 -7.23 -12.08 -0.74
C LEU A 13 -6.69 -10.78 -0.13
N ASP A 14 -7.56 -9.92 0.42
CA ASP A 14 -7.14 -8.71 1.13
C ASP A 14 -6.54 -9.01 2.51
N ILE A 15 -7.04 -10.03 3.21
CA ILE A 15 -6.46 -10.49 4.48
C ILE A 15 -5.08 -11.09 4.26
N ASN A 16 -4.93 -11.93 3.24
CA ASN A 16 -3.64 -12.49 2.86
C ASN A 16 -3.68 -12.95 1.40
N ALA A 17 -3.06 -12.19 0.52
CA ALA A 17 -3.01 -12.48 -0.91
C ALA A 17 -2.24 -13.77 -1.25
N ARG A 18 -1.33 -14.24 -0.39
CA ARG A 18 -0.57 -15.49 -0.61
C ARG A 18 -1.28 -16.78 -0.21
N GLN A 19 -2.51 -16.69 0.31
CA GLN A 19 -3.33 -17.89 0.51
C GLN A 19 -3.48 -18.66 -0.80
N SER A 20 -3.41 -19.98 -0.73
CA SER A 20 -3.74 -20.83 -1.87
C SER A 20 -5.23 -20.74 -2.23
N ASN A 21 -5.57 -20.93 -3.48
CA ASN A 21 -6.97 -20.96 -3.91
C ASN A 21 -7.78 -22.06 -3.22
N SER A 22 -7.11 -23.16 -2.78
CA SER A 22 -7.73 -24.22 -1.98
C SER A 22 -8.12 -23.73 -0.58
N GLU A 23 -7.22 -22.99 0.09
CA GLU A 23 -7.51 -22.41 1.42
C GLU A 23 -8.64 -21.38 1.35
N ILE A 24 -8.62 -20.52 0.32
CA ILE A 24 -9.71 -19.57 0.08
C ILE A 24 -11.02 -20.33 -0.17
N GLY A 25 -10.99 -21.39 -1.00
CA GLY A 25 -12.14 -22.22 -1.32
C GLY A 25 -12.81 -22.80 -0.04
N LYS A 26 -12.03 -23.36 0.86
CA LYS A 26 -12.52 -23.86 2.17
C LYS A 26 -13.24 -22.78 2.97
N LYS A 27 -12.72 -21.53 2.98
CA LYS A 27 -13.29 -20.42 3.76
C LYS A 27 -14.56 -19.84 3.15
N VAL A 28 -14.69 -19.90 1.81
CA VAL A 28 -15.82 -19.29 1.10
C VAL A 28 -16.86 -20.35 0.63
N GLY A 29 -16.58 -21.64 0.85
CA GLY A 29 -17.46 -22.74 0.43
C GLY A 29 -17.48 -22.89 -1.08
N LEU A 30 -16.30 -23.02 -1.72
CA LEU A 30 -16.10 -23.24 -3.16
C LEU A 30 -14.94 -24.20 -3.40
N SER A 31 -14.90 -24.86 -4.58
CA SER A 31 -13.73 -25.65 -4.99
C SER A 31 -12.55 -24.73 -5.38
N LYS A 32 -11.34 -25.28 -5.38
CA LYS A 32 -10.11 -24.60 -5.82
C LYS A 32 -10.25 -24.05 -7.23
N GLU A 33 -10.83 -24.85 -8.12
CA GLU A 33 -11.00 -24.54 -9.56
C GLU A 33 -11.94 -23.33 -9.72
N VAL A 34 -13.07 -23.32 -8.99
CA VAL A 34 -14.03 -22.20 -9.02
C VAL A 34 -13.40 -20.93 -8.45
N VAL A 35 -12.61 -21.01 -7.37
CA VAL A 35 -11.89 -19.86 -6.86
C VAL A 35 -10.87 -19.35 -7.89
N ASN A 36 -10.11 -20.25 -8.51
CA ASN A 36 -9.14 -19.88 -9.55
C ASN A 36 -9.81 -19.16 -10.73
N TYR A 37 -10.90 -19.70 -11.23
CA TYR A 37 -11.69 -19.07 -12.29
C TYR A 37 -12.17 -17.68 -11.90
N ARG A 38 -12.75 -17.52 -10.69
CA ARG A 38 -13.25 -16.23 -10.22
C ARG A 38 -12.16 -15.19 -10.03
N VAL A 39 -11.01 -15.57 -9.44
CA VAL A 39 -9.86 -14.67 -9.28
C VAL A 39 -9.36 -14.21 -10.66
N LYS A 40 -9.22 -15.11 -11.62
CA LYS A 40 -8.81 -14.78 -12.99
C LYS A 40 -9.78 -13.81 -13.64
N ARG A 41 -11.08 -14.07 -13.57
CA ARG A 41 -12.13 -13.17 -14.06
C ARG A 41 -12.05 -11.78 -13.43
N LEU A 42 -11.89 -11.70 -12.09
CA LEU A 42 -11.75 -10.41 -11.38
C LEU A 42 -10.51 -9.62 -11.81
N MET A 43 -9.44 -10.31 -12.21
CA MET A 43 -8.25 -9.69 -12.78
C MET A 43 -8.51 -9.22 -14.23
N GLU A 44 -9.15 -10.02 -15.05
CA GLU A 44 -9.52 -9.69 -16.45
C GLU A 44 -10.49 -8.49 -16.50
N GLU A 45 -11.45 -8.44 -15.58
CA GLU A 45 -12.35 -7.28 -15.40
C GLU A 45 -11.63 -6.05 -14.81
N GLY A 46 -10.38 -6.19 -14.40
CA GLY A 46 -9.55 -5.14 -13.80
C GLY A 46 -10.01 -4.69 -12.42
N ILE A 47 -10.85 -5.48 -11.74
CA ILE A 47 -11.25 -5.26 -10.35
C ILE A 47 -10.05 -5.54 -9.44
N ILE A 48 -9.34 -6.64 -9.68
CA ILE A 48 -8.03 -6.93 -9.07
C ILE A 48 -6.97 -6.41 -10.04
N LYS A 49 -6.22 -5.39 -9.61
CA LYS A 49 -5.07 -4.82 -10.37
C LYS A 49 -3.76 -5.55 -10.10
N GLY A 50 -3.68 -6.33 -9.03
CA GLY A 50 -2.48 -7.05 -8.64
C GLY A 50 -2.46 -7.41 -7.16
N PHE A 51 -1.32 -7.89 -6.72
CA PHE A 51 -1.09 -8.29 -5.33
C PHE A 51 0.25 -7.71 -4.87
N TYR A 52 0.28 -7.12 -3.69
CA TYR A 52 1.48 -6.46 -3.18
C TYR A 52 1.84 -6.94 -1.78
N THR A 53 3.13 -6.85 -1.48
CA THR A 53 3.67 -7.16 -0.15
C THR A 53 3.68 -5.90 0.70
N ILE A 54 3.17 -5.98 1.92
CA ILE A 54 3.30 -4.92 2.90
C ILE A 54 4.67 -5.03 3.54
N ILE A 55 5.54 -4.09 3.21
CA ILE A 55 6.92 -4.01 3.73
C ILE A 55 7.00 -2.84 4.71
N ASP A 56 7.50 -3.09 5.90
CA ASP A 56 7.83 -2.02 6.84
C ASP A 56 9.20 -1.41 6.50
N ALA A 57 9.17 -0.38 5.67
CA ALA A 57 10.38 0.26 5.19
C ALA A 57 11.19 0.94 6.32
N SER A 58 10.57 1.24 7.48
CA SER A 58 11.30 1.76 8.63
C SER A 58 12.32 0.75 9.17
N LYS A 59 12.01 -0.54 9.10
CA LYS A 59 12.95 -1.62 9.42
C LYS A 59 14.14 -1.70 8.48
N LEU A 60 14.03 -1.12 7.29
CA LEU A 60 15.10 -1.02 6.31
C LEU A 60 15.86 0.32 6.38
N GLY A 61 15.58 1.13 7.41
CA GLY A 61 16.20 2.43 7.63
C GLY A 61 15.61 3.55 6.78
N TYR A 62 14.39 3.40 6.27
CA TYR A 62 13.71 4.45 5.52
C TYR A 62 12.67 5.18 6.37
N ILE A 63 12.54 6.46 6.09
CA ILE A 63 11.54 7.37 6.66
C ILE A 63 10.48 7.64 5.59
N ASN A 64 9.22 7.72 5.98
CA ASN A 64 8.12 8.07 5.07
C ASN A 64 7.92 9.59 5.06
N GLY A 65 8.47 10.25 4.04
CA GLY A 65 8.25 11.67 3.78
C GLY A 65 7.03 11.89 2.89
N ARG A 66 6.33 13.01 3.07
CA ARG A 66 5.18 13.38 2.26
C ARG A 66 5.21 14.85 1.90
N PHE A 67 4.73 15.13 0.67
CA PHE A 67 4.37 16.47 0.22
C PHE A 67 2.91 16.49 -0.16
N PHE A 68 2.23 17.59 0.22
CA PHE A 68 0.88 17.90 -0.23
C PHE A 68 0.95 19.25 -0.91
N LEU A 69 0.51 19.30 -2.15
CA LEU A 69 0.65 20.45 -3.02
C LEU A 69 -0.71 21.05 -3.32
N LYS A 70 -0.76 22.38 -3.30
CA LYS A 70 -1.81 23.19 -3.92
C LYS A 70 -1.20 23.88 -5.12
N PHE A 71 -1.84 23.74 -6.27
CA PHE A 71 -1.36 24.35 -7.52
C PHE A 71 -1.86 25.77 -7.68
N GLN A 72 -1.15 26.54 -8.51
CA GLN A 72 -1.55 27.85 -9.00
C GLN A 72 -1.04 28.07 -10.42
N ASN A 73 -1.77 28.86 -11.21
CA ASN A 73 -1.34 29.32 -12.54
C ASN A 73 -0.86 28.18 -13.47
N GLU A 74 -1.37 26.97 -13.29
CA GLU A 74 -1.05 25.84 -14.16
C GLU A 74 -2.12 25.65 -15.24
N SER A 75 -1.77 24.86 -16.24
CA SER A 75 -2.68 24.28 -17.22
C SER A 75 -2.76 22.77 -17.00
N PRO A 76 -3.81 22.08 -17.50
CA PRO A 76 -3.88 20.61 -17.39
C PRO A 76 -2.61 19.90 -17.88
N LYS A 77 -1.98 20.42 -18.93
CA LYS A 77 -0.71 19.88 -19.44
C LYS A 77 0.44 20.06 -18.46
N LYS A 78 0.45 21.17 -17.70
CA LYS A 78 1.50 21.42 -16.71
C LYS A 78 1.29 20.59 -15.44
N GLU A 79 0.05 20.41 -15.05
CA GLU A 79 -0.30 19.48 -13.97
C GLU A 79 0.16 18.05 -14.28
N GLU A 80 -0.14 17.57 -15.50
CA GLU A 80 0.32 16.24 -15.96
C GLU A 80 1.85 16.13 -15.93
N GLU A 81 2.58 17.16 -16.36
CA GLU A 81 4.05 17.22 -16.30
C GLU A 81 4.58 17.13 -14.86
N ILE A 82 3.91 17.80 -13.91
CA ILE A 82 4.27 17.74 -12.48
C ILE A 82 4.00 16.36 -11.90
N ILE A 83 2.85 15.76 -12.21
CA ILE A 83 2.52 14.40 -11.79
C ILE A 83 3.55 13.41 -12.33
N ASP A 84 3.88 13.53 -13.61
CA ASP A 84 4.89 12.73 -14.31
C ASP A 84 6.28 12.82 -13.67
N TYR A 85 6.67 14.01 -13.19
CA TYR A 85 7.93 14.18 -12.47
C TYR A 85 8.02 13.26 -11.26
N PHE A 86 6.95 13.17 -10.45
CA PHE A 86 6.92 12.32 -9.29
C PHE A 86 6.77 10.82 -9.65
N VAL A 87 5.94 10.49 -10.62
CA VAL A 87 5.71 9.11 -11.07
C VAL A 87 6.98 8.49 -11.64
N LYS A 88 7.79 9.25 -12.37
CA LYS A 88 9.06 8.79 -12.97
C LYS A 88 10.21 8.69 -11.95
N ASN A 89 10.14 9.38 -10.84
CA ASN A 89 11.15 9.31 -9.79
C ASN A 89 10.88 8.14 -8.84
N LYS A 90 11.74 7.12 -8.88
CA LYS A 90 11.60 5.88 -8.11
C LYS A 90 11.61 6.04 -6.59
N LYS A 91 11.99 7.19 -6.06
CA LYS A 91 11.91 7.49 -4.62
C LYS A 91 10.47 7.71 -4.17
N PHE A 92 9.59 8.16 -5.08
CA PHE A 92 8.18 8.37 -4.79
C PHE A 92 7.40 7.09 -5.07
N TRP A 93 6.82 6.53 -4.03
CA TRP A 93 6.08 5.29 -4.10
C TRP A 93 4.55 5.47 -4.14
N TRP A 94 4.09 6.68 -3.87
CA TRP A 94 2.70 7.04 -3.93
C TRP A 94 2.56 8.46 -4.49
N VAL A 95 1.74 8.60 -5.50
CA VAL A 95 1.38 9.86 -6.15
C VAL A 95 -0.12 9.81 -6.40
N ASP A 96 -0.86 10.78 -5.92
CA ASP A 96 -2.32 10.77 -6.00
C ASP A 96 -2.87 12.18 -6.18
N SER A 97 -3.68 12.38 -7.23
CA SER A 97 -4.46 13.60 -7.41
C SER A 97 -5.58 13.64 -6.39
N ILE A 98 -5.81 14.78 -5.79
CA ILE A 98 -6.75 15.00 -4.69
C ILE A 98 -7.74 16.07 -5.12
N ASP A 99 -9.03 15.75 -5.01
CA ASP A 99 -10.10 16.73 -5.20
C ASP A 99 -10.39 17.39 -3.85
N GLY A 100 -10.15 18.70 -3.72
CA GLY A 100 -10.45 19.44 -2.51
C GLY A 100 -9.42 20.49 -2.10
N PHE A 101 -9.07 20.51 -0.82
CA PHE A 101 -8.14 21.50 -0.27
C PHE A 101 -6.70 21.39 -0.80
N ARG A 102 -6.32 20.22 -1.29
CA ARG A 102 -5.04 19.94 -1.96
C ARG A 102 -5.32 19.35 -3.33
N ASP A 103 -4.39 19.50 -4.26
CA ASP A 103 -4.52 19.01 -5.63
C ASP A 103 -3.68 17.74 -5.84
N LEU A 104 -2.53 17.63 -5.16
CA LEU A 104 -1.64 16.47 -5.27
C LEU A 104 -1.06 16.06 -3.93
N GLY A 105 -1.06 14.75 -3.66
CA GLY A 105 -0.35 14.14 -2.57
C GLY A 105 0.74 13.19 -3.09
N VAL A 106 1.94 13.29 -2.54
CA VAL A 106 3.03 12.38 -2.89
C VAL A 106 3.73 11.84 -1.63
N ALA A 107 4.21 10.61 -1.71
CA ALA A 107 4.99 9.99 -0.64
C ALA A 107 6.30 9.42 -1.16
N CYS A 108 7.38 9.67 -0.43
CA CYS A 108 8.70 9.18 -0.76
C CYS A 108 9.33 8.38 0.39
N TRP A 109 10.22 7.47 0.03
CA TRP A 109 11.11 6.80 0.96
C TRP A 109 12.46 7.52 0.96
N ILE A 110 12.86 8.01 2.12
CA ILE A 110 14.10 8.74 2.34
C ILE A 110 14.89 8.13 3.50
N LYS A 111 16.20 8.30 3.53
CA LYS A 111 17.05 7.79 4.62
C LYS A 111 17.28 8.80 5.73
N ASN A 112 17.16 10.08 5.43
CA ASN A 112 17.36 11.16 6.38
C ASN A 112 16.68 12.45 5.91
N THR A 113 16.63 13.45 6.78
CA THR A 113 16.01 14.74 6.50
C THR A 113 16.72 15.52 5.40
N LYS A 114 18.05 15.39 5.27
CA LYS A 114 18.80 16.03 4.19
C LYS A 114 18.28 15.57 2.82
N GLU A 115 18.16 14.25 2.63
CA GLU A 115 17.60 13.68 1.39
C GLU A 115 16.18 14.18 1.12
N PHE A 116 15.36 14.36 2.18
CA PHE A 116 14.01 14.90 2.04
C PHE A 116 14.00 16.34 1.50
N TYR A 117 14.88 17.19 2.06
CA TYR A 117 15.01 18.56 1.59
C TYR A 117 15.60 18.66 0.19
N GLU A 118 16.57 17.82 -0.15
CA GLU A 118 17.14 17.77 -1.50
C GLU A 118 16.09 17.43 -2.57
N GLU A 119 15.19 16.48 -2.29
CA GLU A 119 14.08 16.16 -3.18
C GLU A 119 13.10 17.33 -3.30
N LYS A 120 12.76 18.00 -2.19
CA LYS A 120 11.92 19.19 -2.21
C LYS A 120 12.53 20.33 -3.04
N GLU A 121 13.79 20.67 -2.77
CA GLU A 121 14.48 21.75 -3.49
C GLU A 121 14.58 21.44 -4.99
N SER A 122 14.93 20.22 -5.36
CA SER A 122 15.00 19.78 -6.76
C SER A 122 13.66 19.93 -7.48
N PHE A 123 12.56 19.65 -6.79
CA PHE A 123 11.22 19.89 -7.30
C PHE A 123 10.90 21.38 -7.42
N LEU A 124 11.13 22.16 -6.37
CA LEU A 124 10.82 23.57 -6.33
C LEU A 124 11.65 24.40 -7.33
N LEU A 125 12.91 24.04 -7.60
CA LEU A 125 13.71 24.68 -8.64
C LEU A 125 13.03 24.66 -10.03
N LYS A 126 12.25 23.61 -10.31
CA LYS A 126 11.54 23.48 -11.60
C LYS A 126 10.14 24.10 -11.58
N TYR A 127 9.42 23.90 -10.48
CA TYR A 127 7.96 24.06 -10.48
C TYR A 127 7.44 25.09 -9.49
N LYS A 128 8.29 25.81 -8.73
CA LYS A 128 7.88 26.76 -7.69
C LYS A 128 6.78 27.75 -8.13
N LYS A 129 6.85 28.25 -9.36
CA LYS A 129 5.86 29.21 -9.88
C LYS A 129 4.45 28.64 -10.06
N TYR A 130 4.33 27.31 -10.08
CA TYR A 130 3.05 26.62 -10.21
C TYR A 130 2.53 26.08 -8.87
N ILE A 131 3.24 26.34 -7.78
CA ILE A 131 2.89 25.86 -6.44
C ILE A 131 2.48 27.05 -5.58
N GLU A 132 1.20 27.06 -5.19
CA GLU A 132 0.64 27.99 -4.22
C GLU A 132 1.11 27.63 -2.81
N GLU A 133 0.83 26.37 -2.41
CA GLU A 133 1.24 25.83 -1.13
C GLU A 133 1.93 24.46 -1.27
N LEU A 134 2.95 24.25 -0.45
CA LEU A 134 3.59 22.97 -0.26
C LEU A 134 3.64 22.67 1.24
N ASN A 135 2.97 21.63 1.66
CA ASN A 135 2.96 21.16 3.04
C ASN A 135 3.74 19.86 3.15
N GLU A 136 4.60 19.79 4.14
CA GLU A 136 5.50 18.67 4.40
C GLU A 136 5.04 17.89 5.62
N ALA A 137 5.19 16.56 5.58
CA ALA A 137 4.95 15.71 6.72
C ALA A 137 5.92 14.53 6.74
N ILE A 138 6.34 14.15 7.93
CA ILE A 138 7.05 12.87 8.17
C ILE A 138 6.11 11.96 8.95
N TYR A 139 5.80 10.82 8.35
CA TYR A 139 4.94 9.84 8.99
C TYR A 139 5.77 8.89 9.82
N TYR A 140 5.63 8.99 11.14
CA TYR A 140 6.31 8.12 12.10
C TYR A 140 5.48 6.90 12.51
N LYS A 141 4.17 6.91 12.21
CA LYS A 141 3.24 5.82 12.55
C LYS A 141 2.14 5.74 11.51
N PHE A 142 1.93 4.55 10.98
CA PHE A 142 0.91 4.29 9.98
C PHE A 142 0.18 2.98 10.30
N ASN A 143 -1.15 3.06 10.47
CA ASN A 143 -1.98 1.89 10.78
C ASN A 143 -2.73 1.44 9.52
N ILE A 144 -2.48 0.22 9.07
CA ILE A 144 -3.22 -0.40 7.97
C ILE A 144 -4.37 -1.20 8.57
N LEU A 145 -5.59 -0.76 8.30
CA LEU A 145 -6.82 -1.43 8.74
C LEU A 145 -7.26 -2.50 7.72
N THR A 146 -8.11 -3.41 8.15
CA THR A 146 -8.77 -4.38 7.25
C THR A 146 -9.87 -3.70 6.45
N ARG A 147 -10.17 -4.25 5.27
CA ARG A 147 -11.24 -3.78 4.40
C ARG A 147 -12.55 -4.50 4.69
N ASP A 148 -13.07 -4.34 5.90
CA ASP A 148 -14.26 -5.04 6.38
C ASP A 148 -15.52 -4.67 5.58
N TYR A 149 -15.50 -3.51 4.89
CA TYR A 149 -16.57 -3.12 3.95
C TYR A 149 -16.79 -4.12 2.82
N LEU A 150 -15.76 -4.91 2.43
CA LEU A 150 -15.89 -5.94 1.40
C LEU A 150 -16.88 -7.05 1.78
N ILE A 151 -17.11 -7.28 3.06
CA ILE A 151 -18.06 -8.31 3.54
C ILE A 151 -19.23 -7.70 4.30
N LYS A 152 -19.34 -6.36 4.35
CA LYS A 152 -20.38 -5.64 5.11
C LYS A 152 -20.51 -6.12 6.56
N LYS A 153 -19.45 -6.63 7.14
CA LYS A 153 -19.41 -7.18 8.47
C LYS A 153 -18.16 -6.69 9.19
N GLN A 154 -18.38 -6.03 10.31
CA GLN A 154 -17.30 -5.61 11.19
C GLN A 154 -16.74 -6.82 11.94
N LEU A 155 -15.45 -7.09 11.77
CA LEU A 155 -14.74 -8.10 12.54
C LEU A 155 -13.95 -7.41 13.64
N ARG A 156 -14.52 -7.37 14.84
CA ARG A 156 -13.98 -6.67 16.02
C ARG A 156 -12.55 -7.06 16.44
N ASN A 157 -11.98 -8.12 15.87
CA ASN A 157 -10.71 -8.70 16.28
C ASN A 157 -9.55 -8.49 15.31
N ASN A 158 -9.74 -7.70 14.24
CA ASN A 158 -8.67 -7.45 13.28
C ASN A 158 -7.72 -6.38 13.82
N LYS A 159 -6.53 -6.81 14.21
CA LYS A 159 -5.46 -5.89 14.62
C LYS A 159 -4.94 -5.14 13.39
N PRO A 160 -4.79 -3.80 13.47
CA PRO A 160 -4.16 -3.05 12.40
C PRO A 160 -2.70 -3.47 12.23
N ILE A 161 -2.23 -3.45 10.98
CA ILE A 161 -0.80 -3.60 10.69
C ILE A 161 -0.14 -2.24 10.94
N LEU A 162 0.83 -2.21 11.84
CA LEU A 162 1.59 -1.01 12.16
C LEU A 162 2.86 -0.94 11.31
N LEU A 163 3.05 0.22 10.66
CA LEU A 163 4.25 0.56 9.89
C LEU A 163 4.88 1.85 10.38
N CYS A 164 6.11 2.10 9.97
CA CYS A 164 6.88 3.31 10.25
C CYS A 164 7.17 3.55 11.75
N TYR A 165 7.09 2.50 12.58
CA TYR A 165 7.30 2.59 14.01
C TYR A 165 8.15 1.42 14.52
N SER A 166 9.26 1.15 13.82
CA SER A 166 10.09 -0.01 14.11
C SER A 166 11.58 0.32 14.05
N ASN A 167 12.36 -0.38 14.84
CA ASN A 167 13.81 -0.29 14.79
C ASN A 167 14.36 -0.92 13.51
N TYR A 168 15.52 -0.45 13.09
CA TYR A 168 16.25 -0.98 11.94
C TYR A 168 16.56 -2.47 12.10
N GLU A 169 16.46 -3.20 11.01
CA GLU A 169 16.82 -4.62 10.88
C GLU A 169 17.79 -4.77 9.72
N GLU A 170 18.91 -5.43 9.96
CA GLU A 170 19.87 -5.68 8.90
C GLU A 170 19.37 -6.78 7.97
N ILE A 171 19.45 -6.51 6.67
CA ILE A 171 19.18 -7.48 5.60
C ILE A 171 20.33 -7.53 4.61
N ASP A 172 20.59 -8.72 4.08
CA ASP A 172 21.62 -8.91 3.06
C ASP A 172 21.12 -8.58 1.64
N LYS A 173 22.04 -8.67 0.68
CA LYS A 173 21.74 -8.40 -0.74
C LYS A 173 20.73 -9.38 -1.32
N ILE A 174 20.67 -10.60 -0.81
CA ILE A 174 19.74 -11.64 -1.27
C ILE A 174 18.33 -11.33 -0.77
N ASP A 175 18.19 -10.97 0.52
CA ASP A 175 16.91 -10.55 1.09
C ASP A 175 16.33 -9.36 0.33
N LYS A 176 17.18 -8.35 -0.01
CA LYS A 176 16.76 -7.21 -0.84
C LYS A 176 16.25 -7.64 -2.22
N LYS A 177 16.95 -8.56 -2.90
CA LYS A 177 16.52 -9.08 -4.20
C LYS A 177 15.16 -9.78 -4.09
N ILE A 178 14.98 -10.62 -3.07
CA ILE A 178 13.70 -11.31 -2.83
C ILE A 178 12.58 -10.29 -2.58
N LEU A 179 12.80 -9.28 -1.72
CA LEU A 179 11.82 -8.22 -1.45
C LEU A 179 11.40 -7.47 -2.72
N LEU A 180 12.35 -7.08 -3.56
CA LEU A 180 12.07 -6.41 -4.83
C LEU A 180 11.18 -7.24 -5.76
N GLU A 181 11.40 -8.56 -5.80
CA GLU A 181 10.62 -9.46 -6.64
C GLU A 181 9.19 -9.69 -6.15
N ILE A 182 8.97 -9.65 -4.83
CA ILE A 182 7.64 -9.90 -4.26
C ILE A 182 6.91 -8.62 -3.87
N ALA A 183 7.56 -7.46 -3.91
CA ALA A 183 6.96 -6.19 -3.51
C ALA A 183 5.66 -5.92 -4.28
N ASP A 184 5.72 -6.04 -5.58
CA ASP A 184 4.65 -5.72 -6.52
C ASP A 184 3.90 -6.95 -7.04
N ASP A 185 4.39 -8.13 -6.72
CA ASP A 185 3.76 -9.40 -7.08
C ASP A 185 3.86 -10.35 -5.88
N ALA A 186 3.01 -10.10 -4.88
CA ALA A 186 2.97 -10.88 -3.66
C ALA A 186 2.61 -12.36 -3.89
N ARG A 187 2.01 -12.71 -5.03
CA ARG A 187 1.67 -14.10 -5.41
C ARG A 187 2.71 -14.78 -6.28
N ARG A 188 3.82 -14.13 -6.57
CA ARG A 188 4.89 -14.73 -7.36
C ARG A 188 5.32 -16.06 -6.78
N GLU A 189 5.33 -17.06 -7.64
CA GLU A 189 5.64 -18.43 -7.25
C GLU A 189 7.11 -18.58 -6.81
N ILE A 190 7.33 -19.38 -5.78
CA ILE A 190 8.68 -19.64 -5.25
C ILE A 190 9.59 -20.26 -6.32
N VAL A 191 9.05 -21.09 -7.21
CA VAL A 191 9.81 -21.72 -8.30
C VAL A 191 10.32 -20.65 -9.28
N ASN A 192 9.49 -19.68 -9.64
CA ASN A 192 9.88 -18.57 -10.51
C ASN A 192 10.97 -17.68 -9.88
N LEU A 193 10.84 -17.42 -8.55
CA LEU A 193 11.87 -16.72 -7.79
C LEU A 193 13.17 -17.51 -7.74
N SER A 194 13.08 -18.82 -7.55
CA SER A 194 14.20 -19.76 -7.54
C SER A 194 15.02 -19.68 -8.83
N SER A 195 14.35 -19.79 -9.96
CA SER A 195 14.99 -19.69 -11.29
C SER A 195 15.61 -18.31 -11.52
N LYS A 196 14.86 -17.22 -11.18
CA LYS A 196 15.32 -15.85 -11.43
C LYS A 196 16.52 -15.45 -10.56
N LEU A 197 16.55 -15.89 -9.31
CA LEU A 197 17.59 -15.51 -8.35
C LEU A 197 18.73 -16.54 -8.24
N ASN A 198 18.61 -17.65 -8.97
CA ASN A 198 19.55 -18.79 -8.90
C ASN A 198 19.74 -19.31 -7.46
N LEU A 199 18.61 -19.52 -6.76
CA LEU A 199 18.54 -20.01 -5.38
C LEU A 199 17.58 -21.19 -5.30
N THR A 200 17.75 -22.06 -4.32
CA THR A 200 16.77 -23.15 -4.12
C THR A 200 15.45 -22.63 -3.54
N PRO A 201 14.30 -23.29 -3.84
CA PRO A 201 13.01 -22.94 -3.27
C PRO A 201 13.01 -22.91 -1.73
N SER A 202 13.76 -23.80 -1.10
CA SER A 202 13.90 -23.87 0.37
C SER A 202 14.58 -22.63 0.93
N ILE A 203 15.65 -22.14 0.30
CA ILE A 203 16.37 -20.93 0.71
C ILE A 203 15.43 -19.72 0.61
N ILE A 204 14.71 -19.57 -0.50
CA ILE A 204 13.77 -18.46 -0.70
C ILE A 204 12.65 -18.49 0.34
N SER A 205 12.04 -19.66 0.55
CA SER A 205 10.98 -19.85 1.55
C SER A 205 11.46 -19.51 2.97
N TYR A 206 12.66 -19.98 3.34
CA TYR A 206 13.28 -19.68 4.63
C TYR A 206 13.50 -18.17 4.81
N ARG A 207 14.05 -17.48 3.79
CA ARG A 207 14.34 -16.05 3.84
C ARG A 207 13.06 -15.20 3.92
N ILE A 208 12.03 -15.55 3.15
CA ILE A 208 10.72 -14.88 3.25
C ILE A 208 10.17 -15.05 4.68
N LYS A 209 10.20 -16.27 5.23
CA LYS A 209 9.75 -16.54 6.60
C LYS A 209 10.57 -15.80 7.66
N LYS A 210 11.89 -15.69 7.48
CA LYS A 210 12.77 -14.89 8.33
C LYS A 210 12.35 -13.43 8.33
N MET A 211 12.11 -12.83 7.15
CA MET A 211 11.66 -11.44 7.01
C MET A 211 10.23 -11.19 7.54
N GLN A 212 9.36 -12.20 7.50
CA GLN A 212 8.06 -12.15 8.18
C GLN A 212 8.22 -12.15 9.71
N ASN A 213 9.04 -13.03 10.24
CA ASN A 213 9.27 -13.14 11.69
C ASN A 213 9.94 -11.88 12.26
N SER A 214 10.88 -11.27 11.55
CA SER A 214 11.48 -9.99 11.94
C SER A 214 10.53 -8.80 11.74
N GLY A 215 9.37 -9.01 11.08
CA GLY A 215 8.38 -7.99 10.81
C GLY A 215 8.76 -7.00 9.73
N ILE A 216 9.73 -7.30 8.88
CA ILE A 216 10.01 -6.57 7.64
C ILE A 216 8.85 -6.76 6.67
N ILE A 217 8.42 -8.02 6.48
CA ILE A 217 7.19 -8.34 5.76
C ILE A 217 6.05 -8.41 6.77
N LYS A 218 5.10 -7.52 6.66
CA LYS A 218 3.93 -7.41 7.55
C LYS A 218 2.70 -8.15 7.02
N GLY A 219 2.66 -8.46 5.73
CA GLY A 219 1.53 -9.15 5.12
C GLY A 219 1.51 -9.02 3.60
N TYR A 220 0.43 -9.51 3.01
CA TYR A 220 0.23 -9.56 1.56
C TYR A 220 -1.20 -9.15 1.26
N ARG A 221 -1.39 -8.20 0.35
CA ARG A 221 -2.71 -7.66 0.04
C ARG A 221 -3.02 -7.62 -1.44
N THR A 222 -4.30 -7.43 -1.71
CA THR A 222 -4.83 -7.25 -3.07
C THR A 222 -4.96 -5.78 -3.40
N MET A 223 -4.49 -5.39 -4.57
CA MET A 223 -4.76 -4.09 -5.15
C MET A 223 -6.12 -4.14 -5.86
N ILE A 224 -7.11 -3.45 -5.31
CA ILE A 224 -8.49 -3.46 -5.80
C ILE A 224 -8.79 -2.09 -6.41
N ASP A 225 -9.38 -2.09 -7.60
CA ASP A 225 -9.97 -0.89 -8.18
C ASP A 225 -11.32 -0.61 -7.51
N LEU A 226 -11.32 0.34 -6.59
CA LEU A 226 -12.52 0.67 -5.80
C LEU A 226 -13.63 1.24 -6.66
N SER A 227 -13.31 2.01 -7.71
CA SER A 227 -14.30 2.61 -8.60
C SER A 227 -15.14 1.57 -9.31
N LYS A 228 -14.52 0.43 -9.69
CA LYS A 228 -15.20 -0.70 -10.36
C LYS A 228 -16.13 -1.50 -9.46
N ILE A 229 -16.01 -1.32 -8.15
CA ILE A 229 -16.88 -1.99 -7.17
C ILE A 229 -17.81 -1.01 -6.45
N GLY A 230 -17.92 0.22 -6.97
CA GLY A 230 -18.87 1.23 -6.48
C GLY A 230 -18.42 1.94 -5.20
N TYR A 231 -17.14 1.97 -4.90
CA TYR A 231 -16.59 2.71 -3.77
C TYR A 231 -15.73 3.88 -4.23
N TYR A 232 -15.89 5.00 -3.55
CA TYR A 232 -14.99 6.15 -3.61
C TYR A 232 -14.25 6.24 -2.29
N TRP A 233 -13.00 6.69 -2.33
CA TRP A 233 -12.27 6.92 -1.11
C TRP A 233 -12.01 8.41 -0.90
N TYR A 234 -12.05 8.81 0.35
CA TYR A 234 -11.82 10.19 0.76
C TYR A 234 -10.68 10.20 1.78
N LYS A 235 -9.79 11.17 1.65
CA LYS A 235 -8.81 11.48 2.68
C LYS A 235 -9.43 12.50 3.62
N ILE A 236 -9.43 12.20 4.90
CA ILE A 236 -9.87 13.13 5.95
C ILE A 236 -8.62 13.51 6.73
N GLU A 237 -8.36 14.80 6.85
CA GLU A 237 -7.35 15.37 7.74
C GLU A 237 -8.04 15.94 8.97
N LEU A 238 -7.57 15.56 10.15
CA LEU A 238 -8.10 16.03 11.42
C LEU A 238 -6.99 16.67 12.22
N GLU A 239 -7.21 17.89 12.62
CA GLU A 239 -6.38 18.57 13.61
C GLU A 239 -6.99 18.36 14.99
N LEU A 240 -6.24 17.76 15.89
CA LEU A 240 -6.71 17.45 17.22
C LEU A 240 -6.26 18.53 18.19
N SER A 241 -7.20 19.14 18.88
CA SER A 241 -6.93 20.10 19.96
C SER A 241 -6.22 19.46 21.16
N ASP A 242 -6.41 18.15 21.35
CA ASP A 242 -5.77 17.36 22.41
C ASP A 242 -5.35 15.99 21.90
N SER A 243 -4.10 15.64 22.16
CA SER A 243 -3.52 14.35 21.76
C SER A 243 -4.12 13.12 22.45
N SER A 244 -4.83 13.32 23.59
CA SER A 244 -5.53 12.23 24.29
C SER A 244 -6.64 11.59 23.44
N PHE A 245 -7.18 12.32 22.45
CA PHE A 245 -8.19 11.79 21.53
C PHE A 245 -7.63 10.82 20.48
N LYS A 246 -6.32 10.75 20.28
CA LYS A 246 -5.69 9.88 19.23
C LYS A 246 -6.10 8.41 19.35
N GLU A 247 -6.07 7.86 20.56
CA GLU A 247 -6.42 6.46 20.76
C GLU A 247 -7.91 6.20 20.55
N LYS A 248 -8.77 7.09 21.05
CA LYS A 248 -10.22 7.01 20.82
C LYS A 248 -10.56 7.09 19.33
N LEU A 249 -9.89 8.00 18.60
CA LEU A 249 -10.05 8.13 17.16
C LEU A 249 -9.58 6.86 16.43
N LEU A 250 -8.43 6.30 16.81
CA LEU A 250 -7.95 5.06 16.23
C LEU A 250 -8.91 3.89 16.50
N ASP A 251 -9.48 3.81 17.68
CA ASP A 251 -10.47 2.78 18.02
C ASP A 251 -11.77 2.96 17.23
N TYR A 252 -12.22 4.21 17.04
CA TYR A 252 -13.31 4.51 16.12
C TYR A 252 -12.99 4.06 14.69
N CYS A 253 -11.81 4.39 14.17
CA CYS A 253 -11.36 3.97 12.84
C CYS A 253 -11.30 2.45 12.69
N LYS A 254 -10.81 1.73 13.71
CA LYS A 254 -10.82 0.25 13.73
C LYS A 254 -12.24 -0.31 13.71
N ALA A 255 -13.15 0.39 14.38
CA ALA A 255 -14.54 -0.01 14.49
C ALA A 255 -15.37 0.36 13.24
N HIS A 256 -14.96 1.32 12.44
CA HIS A 256 -15.72 1.78 11.29
C HIS A 256 -15.34 0.98 10.02
N PRO A 257 -16.29 0.27 9.38
CA PRO A 257 -15.99 -0.63 8.26
C PRO A 257 -15.43 0.07 7.02
N GLY A 258 -15.75 1.33 6.81
CA GLY A 258 -15.30 2.14 5.67
C GLY A 258 -13.93 2.78 5.84
N THR A 259 -13.27 2.61 6.99
CA THR A 259 -11.93 3.19 7.20
C THR A 259 -10.87 2.23 6.69
N PHE A 260 -9.98 2.69 5.80
CA PHE A 260 -8.89 1.87 5.26
C PHE A 260 -7.68 2.75 4.89
N PRO A 261 -6.48 2.16 4.77
CA PRO A 261 -5.27 2.89 4.46
C PRO A 261 -5.16 3.22 2.97
N LEU A 262 -4.28 4.17 2.66
CA LEU A 262 -3.86 4.47 1.30
C LEU A 262 -3.30 3.22 0.60
N GLN A 263 -3.68 3.04 -0.66
CA GLN A 263 -3.07 2.04 -1.53
C GLN A 263 -1.95 2.69 -2.34
N PRO A 264 -0.84 1.97 -2.62
CA PRO A 264 0.08 2.43 -3.64
C PRO A 264 -0.65 2.49 -4.99
N ARG A 265 -0.55 3.63 -5.69
CA ARG A 265 -0.92 3.71 -7.11
C ARG A 265 0.31 3.42 -7.95
N ARG A 266 0.13 2.68 -9.01
CA ARG A 266 1.06 2.53 -10.13
C ARG A 266 0.47 3.15 -11.37
#